data_5b97866a0c78c9c5a9547bd350710fd3
#
_entry.id   5b97866a0c78c9c5a9547bd350710fd3
#
_cell.length_a   1.000
_cell.length_b   1.000
_cell.length_c   1.000
_cell.angle_alpha   90.00
_cell.angle_beta   90.00
_cell.angle_gamma   90.00
#
_symmetry.space_group_name_H-M   'P 1'
#
loop_
_entity.id
_entity.type
_entity.pdbx_description
1 polymer ?
#
loop_
_entity_poly.entity_id
_entity_poly.type
_entity_poly.pdbx_seq_one_letter_code
_entity_poly.pdbx_strand_id
1 'polypeptide(L)'
;MKKKYKYPLLILILVIIIIIGLIVFKMFFTKSEVKNNVKVIDSIVDFSYTLDERDTTLMKDTYKELKRVLKEKDINYEEYASILARLFVIDLFTMDNKINKYDVACLEYVYPDNVDNFKTNVEDTIYKTIEDNTYGKRTEKLSVVSSVNVTDVSTNTF
;
A
#
# COMPACT_ATOMS: atom_id res chain seq x y z
N MET A 1 -7.63 63.50 6.92
CA MET A 1 -6.57 62.55 7.33
C MET A 1 -7.08 61.11 7.44
N LYS A 2 -7.54 60.46 6.39
CA LYS A 2 -8.02 59.04 6.48
C LYS A 2 -7.60 58.12 5.31
N LYS A 3 -6.65 58.51 4.46
CA LYS A 3 -6.25 57.70 3.29
C LYS A 3 -5.01 56.79 3.51
N LYS A 4 -4.25 56.92 4.59
CA LYS A 4 -2.96 56.20 4.79
C LYS A 4 -3.07 54.74 5.22
N TYR A 5 -4.25 54.28 5.68
CA TYR A 5 -4.40 52.92 6.22
C TYR A 5 -5.12 51.93 5.30
N LYS A 6 -5.57 52.34 4.10
CA LYS A 6 -6.29 51.45 3.17
C LYS A 6 -5.38 50.43 2.53
N TYR A 7 -4.18 50.77 2.13
CA TYR A 7 -3.22 49.88 1.47
C TYR A 7 -2.67 48.80 2.41
N PRO A 8 -2.19 49.10 3.64
CA PRO A 8 -1.71 48.06 4.53
C PRO A 8 -2.81 47.11 4.97
N LEU A 9 -4.05 47.57 5.14
CA LEU A 9 -5.19 46.68 5.43
C LEU A 9 -5.49 45.75 4.26
N LEU A 10 -5.42 46.22 3.02
CA LEU A 10 -5.67 45.44 1.82
C LEU A 10 -4.59 44.36 1.62
N ILE A 11 -3.31 44.70 1.90
CA ILE A 11 -2.20 43.75 1.88
C ILE A 11 -2.39 42.68 2.95
N LEU A 12 -2.82 43.03 4.15
CA LEU A 12 -3.08 42.08 5.23
C LEU A 12 -4.18 41.07 4.83
N ILE A 13 -5.28 41.55 4.25
CA ILE A 13 -6.36 40.69 3.76
C ILE A 13 -5.85 39.73 2.68
N LEU A 14 -5.03 40.21 1.74
CA LEU A 14 -4.48 39.37 0.66
C LEU A 14 -3.59 38.26 1.24
N VAL A 15 -2.75 38.57 2.23
CA VAL A 15 -1.89 37.56 2.91
C VAL A 15 -2.76 36.49 3.60
N ILE A 16 -3.82 36.90 4.28
CA ILE A 16 -4.75 35.96 4.94
C ILE A 16 -5.39 35.03 3.91
N ILE A 17 -5.83 35.55 2.77
CA ILE A 17 -6.45 34.74 1.70
C ILE A 17 -5.43 33.73 1.14
N ILE A 18 -4.16 34.12 0.95
CA ILE A 18 -3.10 33.21 0.49
C ILE A 18 -2.86 32.11 1.52
N ILE A 19 -2.79 32.44 2.81
CA ILE A 19 -2.58 31.45 3.88
C ILE A 19 -3.75 30.45 3.93
N ILE A 20 -4.98 30.94 3.87
CA ILE A 20 -6.18 30.08 3.81
C ILE A 20 -6.15 29.18 2.57
N GLY A 21 -5.80 29.74 1.40
CA GLY A 21 -5.66 28.98 0.16
C GLY A 21 -4.61 27.86 0.27
N LEU A 22 -3.47 28.12 0.90
CA LEU A 22 -2.43 27.13 1.14
C LEU A 22 -2.88 26.03 2.12
N ILE A 23 -3.63 26.39 3.16
CA ILE A 23 -4.18 25.42 4.12
C ILE A 23 -5.20 24.51 3.43
N VAL A 24 -6.12 25.10 2.67
CA VAL A 24 -7.13 24.36 1.91
C VAL A 24 -6.45 23.47 0.86
N PHE A 25 -5.48 23.99 0.13
CA PHE A 25 -4.69 23.22 -0.82
C PHE A 25 -4.02 22.02 -0.13
N LYS A 26 -3.37 22.24 1.01
CA LYS A 26 -2.74 21.17 1.80
C LYS A 26 -3.76 20.14 2.27
N MET A 27 -4.97 20.54 2.71
CA MET A 27 -6.01 19.60 3.13
C MET A 27 -6.55 18.74 1.98
N PHE A 28 -6.69 19.31 0.78
CA PHE A 28 -7.24 18.58 -0.38
C PHE A 28 -6.19 17.78 -1.16
N PHE A 29 -4.93 18.23 -1.18
CA PHE A 29 -3.87 17.62 -1.98
C PHE A 29 -2.83 16.84 -1.17
N THR A 30 -2.83 16.93 0.17
CA THR A 30 -2.02 16.01 0.96
C THR A 30 -2.74 14.67 0.99
N LYS A 31 -2.21 13.69 0.23
CA LYS A 31 -2.62 12.29 0.37
C LYS A 31 -2.54 11.95 1.85
N SER A 32 -3.64 11.54 2.44
CA SER A 32 -3.61 10.98 3.78
C SER A 32 -2.78 9.69 3.71
N GLU A 33 -1.53 9.75 4.10
CA GLU A 33 -0.80 8.53 4.41
C GLU A 33 -1.60 7.85 5.52
N VAL A 34 -2.23 6.76 5.17
CA VAL A 34 -2.87 5.90 6.17
C VAL A 34 -1.72 5.38 7.03
N LYS A 35 -1.52 5.99 8.20
CA LYS A 35 -0.70 5.39 9.23
C LYS A 35 -1.46 4.16 9.72
N ASN A 36 -1.32 3.09 8.97
CA ASN A 36 -1.81 1.79 9.38
C ASN A 36 -0.96 1.36 10.57
N ASN A 37 -1.50 1.51 11.78
CA ASN A 37 -0.96 0.85 12.97
C ASN A 37 -1.25 -0.66 12.92
N VAL A 38 -1.01 -1.26 11.74
CA VAL A 38 -1.17 -2.71 11.57
C VAL A 38 -0.01 -3.38 12.27
N LYS A 39 -0.35 -4.34 13.09
CA LYS A 39 0.65 -5.07 13.86
C LYS A 39 1.32 -6.11 12.96
N VAL A 40 2.61 -5.94 12.72
CA VAL A 40 3.44 -6.98 12.13
C VAL A 40 3.54 -8.14 13.13
N ILE A 41 3.15 -9.33 12.70
CA ILE A 41 3.16 -10.54 13.54
C ILE A 41 4.34 -11.46 13.26
N ASP A 42 4.97 -11.34 12.09
CA ASP A 42 6.18 -12.08 11.70
C ASP A 42 6.99 -11.30 10.67
N SER A 43 8.30 -11.55 10.57
CA SER A 43 9.18 -10.92 9.60
C SER A 43 10.37 -11.80 9.20
N ILE A 44 10.85 -11.64 7.97
CA ILE A 44 12.10 -12.20 7.45
C ILE A 44 13.04 -11.02 7.22
N VAL A 45 13.79 -10.66 8.27
CA VAL A 45 14.54 -9.39 8.35
C VAL A 45 15.54 -9.23 7.20
N ASP A 46 16.27 -10.28 6.86
CA ASP A 46 17.31 -10.24 5.82
C ASP A 46 16.75 -9.93 4.42
N PHE A 47 15.45 -10.17 4.21
CA PHE A 47 14.74 -9.95 2.94
C PHE A 47 13.68 -8.87 3.02
N SER A 48 13.48 -8.26 4.20
CA SER A 48 12.46 -7.22 4.43
C SER A 48 11.02 -7.66 4.17
N TYR A 49 10.72 -8.96 4.20
CA TYR A 49 9.36 -9.47 4.08
C TYR A 49 8.66 -9.47 5.43
N THR A 50 7.40 -9.07 5.44
CA THR A 50 6.59 -8.96 6.65
C THR A 50 5.27 -9.69 6.51
N LEU A 51 4.69 -10.07 7.65
CA LEU A 51 3.36 -10.65 7.76
C LEU A 51 2.59 -9.86 8.80
N ASP A 52 1.38 -9.44 8.49
CA ASP A 52 0.56 -8.64 9.39
C ASP A 52 -0.62 -9.43 10.00
N GLU A 53 -1.27 -8.85 11.01
CA GLU A 53 -2.37 -9.50 11.70
C GLU A 53 -3.62 -9.67 10.83
N ARG A 54 -3.82 -8.82 9.80
CA ARG A 54 -4.95 -8.84 8.86
C ARG A 54 -4.79 -9.89 7.77
N ASP A 55 -3.61 -10.48 7.65
CA ASP A 55 -3.33 -11.45 6.61
C ASP A 55 -4.19 -12.70 6.73
N THR A 56 -4.65 -13.19 5.58
CA THR A 56 -5.48 -14.38 5.49
C THR A 56 -4.70 -15.65 5.89
N THR A 57 -5.40 -16.73 6.17
CA THR A 57 -4.76 -18.02 6.42
C THR A 57 -3.92 -18.46 5.23
N LEU A 58 -4.42 -18.24 3.99
CA LEU A 58 -3.66 -18.55 2.78
C LEU A 58 -2.34 -17.77 2.70
N MET A 59 -2.37 -16.47 3.02
CA MET A 59 -1.16 -15.64 3.07
C MET A 59 -0.18 -16.17 4.12
N LYS A 60 -0.65 -16.44 5.34
CA LYS A 60 0.15 -16.98 6.44
C LYS A 60 0.80 -18.34 6.12
N ASP A 61 0.08 -19.21 5.45
CA ASP A 61 0.61 -20.53 5.09
C ASP A 61 1.64 -20.42 3.96
N THR A 62 1.37 -19.59 2.93
CA THR A 62 2.33 -19.32 1.85
C THR A 62 3.60 -18.63 2.39
N TYR A 63 3.46 -17.74 3.36
CA TYR A 63 4.60 -17.09 4.03
C TYR A 63 5.48 -18.08 4.82
N LYS A 64 4.88 -19.11 5.43
CA LYS A 64 5.67 -20.20 6.07
C LYS A 64 6.49 -20.99 5.04
N GLU A 65 5.93 -21.22 3.84
CA GLU A 65 6.67 -21.85 2.73
C GLU A 65 7.88 -20.97 2.35
N LEU A 66 7.69 -19.64 2.23
CA LEU A 66 8.77 -18.70 1.98
C LEU A 66 9.88 -18.81 3.04
N LYS A 67 9.50 -18.79 4.32
CA LYS A 67 10.47 -18.93 5.43
C LYS A 67 11.24 -20.24 5.38
N ARG A 68 10.60 -21.34 4.94
CA ARG A 68 11.25 -22.64 4.79
C ARG A 68 12.34 -22.57 3.71
N VAL A 69 11.98 -22.11 2.51
CA VAL A 69 12.91 -22.01 1.36
C VAL A 69 14.10 -21.12 1.67
N LEU A 70 13.86 -19.96 2.31
CA LEU A 70 14.94 -19.01 2.62
C LEU A 70 15.87 -19.46 3.76
N LYS A 71 15.52 -20.53 4.50
CA LYS A 71 16.39 -21.15 5.50
C LYS A 71 17.29 -22.25 4.94
N GLU A 72 17.05 -22.69 3.71
CA GLU A 72 17.86 -23.70 3.05
C GLU A 72 19.26 -23.14 2.76
N LYS A 73 20.29 -23.99 2.90
CA LYS A 73 21.69 -23.61 2.62
C LYS A 73 21.88 -23.23 1.15
N ASP A 74 21.20 -23.97 0.26
CA ASP A 74 21.18 -23.73 -1.18
C ASP A 74 19.73 -23.41 -1.58
N ILE A 75 19.45 -22.14 -1.75
CA ILE A 75 18.09 -21.67 -2.08
C ILE A 75 17.68 -22.13 -3.48
N ASN A 76 16.54 -22.81 -3.57
CA ASN A 76 15.91 -23.10 -4.85
C ASN A 76 15.20 -21.84 -5.37
N TYR A 77 15.81 -21.13 -6.32
CA TYR A 77 15.30 -19.86 -6.84
C TYR A 77 14.01 -19.99 -7.64
N GLU A 78 13.73 -21.14 -8.27
CA GLU A 78 12.45 -21.38 -8.97
C GLU A 78 11.31 -21.51 -7.97
N GLU A 79 11.50 -22.28 -6.90
CA GLU A 79 10.54 -22.40 -5.81
C GLU A 79 10.35 -21.04 -5.11
N TYR A 80 11.43 -20.34 -4.83
CA TYR A 80 11.40 -18.99 -4.24
C TYR A 80 10.59 -18.02 -5.10
N ALA A 81 10.83 -17.95 -6.40
CA ALA A 81 10.10 -17.07 -7.32
C ALA A 81 8.61 -17.44 -7.41
N SER A 82 8.29 -18.74 -7.44
CA SER A 82 6.93 -19.23 -7.42
C SER A 82 6.17 -18.80 -6.16
N ILE A 83 6.82 -18.89 -4.99
CA ILE A 83 6.22 -18.48 -3.72
C ILE A 83 6.02 -16.97 -3.67
N LEU A 84 6.99 -16.17 -4.13
CA LEU A 84 6.86 -14.71 -4.19
C LEU A 84 5.70 -14.28 -5.11
N ALA A 85 5.57 -14.91 -6.28
CA ALA A 85 4.46 -14.63 -7.18
C ALA A 85 3.10 -14.95 -6.54
N ARG A 86 3.00 -16.05 -5.78
CA ARG A 86 1.79 -16.41 -5.03
C ARG A 86 1.49 -15.38 -3.95
N LEU A 87 2.46 -14.99 -3.13
CA LEU A 87 2.30 -13.98 -2.09
C LEU A 87 1.86 -12.64 -2.67
N PHE A 88 2.50 -12.19 -3.75
CA PHE A 88 2.14 -10.98 -4.47
C PHE A 88 0.66 -10.99 -4.91
N VAL A 89 0.20 -12.08 -5.54
CA VAL A 89 -1.18 -12.19 -6.02
C VAL A 89 -2.17 -12.26 -4.85
N ILE A 90 -1.85 -13.04 -3.80
CA ILE A 90 -2.71 -13.17 -2.62
C ILE A 90 -2.91 -11.80 -1.97
N ASP A 91 -1.84 -11.06 -1.76
CA ASP A 91 -1.88 -9.77 -1.06
C ASP A 91 -2.55 -8.68 -1.91
N LEU A 92 -2.20 -8.58 -3.20
CA LEU A 92 -2.78 -7.58 -4.10
C LEU A 92 -4.29 -7.74 -4.28
N PHE A 93 -4.77 -8.98 -4.46
CA PHE A 93 -6.18 -9.24 -4.80
C PHE A 93 -7.07 -9.60 -3.60
N THR A 94 -6.49 -9.73 -2.39
CA THR A 94 -7.28 -9.76 -1.16
C THR A 94 -7.59 -8.33 -0.72
N MET A 95 -8.73 -7.81 -1.20
CA MET A 95 -9.12 -6.41 -0.95
C MET A 95 -9.94 -6.25 0.34
N ASP A 96 -10.54 -7.31 0.86
CA ASP A 96 -11.44 -7.23 2.01
C ASP A 96 -10.72 -6.81 3.30
N ASN A 97 -9.44 -7.10 3.42
CA ASN A 97 -8.59 -6.68 4.54
C ASN A 97 -7.97 -5.27 4.39
N LYS A 98 -8.21 -4.58 3.27
CA LYS A 98 -7.68 -3.22 3.05
C LYS A 98 -8.59 -2.17 3.67
N ILE A 99 -7.99 -1.13 4.24
CA ILE A 99 -8.73 -0.04 4.89
C ILE A 99 -9.37 0.88 3.85
N ASN A 100 -8.60 1.27 2.84
CA ASN A 100 -9.08 2.10 1.74
C ASN A 100 -8.16 1.94 0.51
N LYS A 101 -8.41 2.71 -0.54
CA LYS A 101 -7.64 2.63 -1.79
C LYS A 101 -6.14 2.94 -1.66
N TYR A 102 -5.73 3.63 -0.59
CA TYR A 102 -4.32 3.98 -0.33
C TYR A 102 -3.57 2.91 0.49
N ASP A 103 -4.29 1.92 0.99
CA ASP A 103 -3.71 0.78 1.70
C ASP A 103 -3.21 -0.27 0.69
N VAL A 104 -2.26 0.16 -0.17
CA VAL A 104 -1.72 -0.67 -1.24
C VAL A 104 -0.80 -1.73 -0.66
N ALA A 105 -1.11 -2.95 -0.99
CA ALA A 105 -0.42 -4.16 -0.55
C ALA A 105 0.75 -4.56 -1.48
N CYS A 106 1.44 -5.61 -1.11
CA CYS A 106 2.49 -6.30 -1.88
C CYS A 106 3.69 -5.43 -2.31
N LEU A 107 3.89 -4.26 -1.72
CA LEU A 107 4.97 -3.35 -2.09
C LEU A 107 6.36 -3.95 -1.83
N GLU A 108 6.48 -4.83 -0.86
CA GLU A 108 7.72 -5.54 -0.51
C GLU A 108 8.16 -6.57 -1.57
N TYR A 109 7.24 -6.95 -2.48
CA TYR A 109 7.52 -7.85 -3.61
C TYR A 109 7.78 -7.09 -4.92
N VAL A 110 7.70 -5.76 -4.91
CA VAL A 110 7.91 -4.91 -6.09
C VAL A 110 9.35 -4.39 -6.09
N TYR A 111 9.97 -4.37 -7.27
CA TYR A 111 11.32 -3.81 -7.42
C TYR A 111 11.36 -2.35 -6.93
N PRO A 112 12.32 -1.95 -6.09
CA PRO A 112 12.31 -0.65 -5.38
C PRO A 112 12.07 0.57 -6.27
N ASP A 113 12.69 0.63 -7.45
CA ASP A 113 12.56 1.78 -8.37
C ASP A 113 11.14 1.91 -8.96
N ASN A 114 10.33 0.86 -8.87
CA ASN A 114 8.98 0.81 -9.43
C ASN A 114 7.87 0.97 -8.38
N VAL A 115 8.21 0.99 -7.09
CA VAL A 115 7.23 0.99 -5.99
C VAL A 115 6.25 2.17 -6.08
N ASP A 116 6.73 3.39 -6.28
CA ASP A 116 5.87 4.58 -6.31
C ASP A 116 4.93 4.55 -7.52
N ASN A 117 5.43 4.13 -8.67
CA ASN A 117 4.62 4.02 -9.89
C ASN A 117 3.58 2.89 -9.75
N PHE A 118 3.99 1.74 -9.23
CA PHE A 118 3.10 0.62 -8.95
C PHE A 118 1.98 1.03 -7.98
N LYS A 119 2.35 1.64 -6.85
CA LYS A 119 1.40 2.12 -5.84
C LYS A 119 0.36 3.06 -6.45
N THR A 120 0.79 4.08 -7.20
CA THR A 120 -0.11 5.03 -7.86
C THR A 120 -1.05 4.33 -8.85
N ASN A 121 -0.54 3.40 -9.64
CA ASN A 121 -1.36 2.65 -10.59
C ASN A 121 -2.41 1.78 -9.88
N VAL A 122 -2.06 1.10 -8.80
CA VAL A 122 -3.01 0.28 -8.03
C VAL A 122 -4.09 1.15 -7.39
N GLU A 123 -3.73 2.30 -6.78
CA GLU A 123 -4.66 3.27 -6.20
C GLU A 123 -5.70 3.77 -7.22
N ASP A 124 -5.27 3.99 -8.47
CA ASP A 124 -6.12 4.58 -9.51
C ASP A 124 -6.86 3.54 -10.37
N THR A 125 -6.53 2.26 -10.22
CA THR A 125 -7.14 1.16 -10.99
C THR A 125 -7.79 0.12 -10.09
N ILE A 126 -7.02 -0.84 -9.57
CA ILE A 126 -7.53 -2.02 -8.86
C ILE A 126 -8.23 -1.62 -7.55
N TYR A 127 -7.66 -0.67 -6.79
CA TYR A 127 -8.19 -0.23 -5.49
C TYR A 127 -9.09 1.00 -5.57
N LYS A 128 -9.29 1.55 -6.75
CA LYS A 128 -10.03 2.81 -6.97
C LYS A 128 -11.40 2.85 -6.29
N THR A 129 -12.09 1.73 -6.23
CA THR A 129 -13.47 1.62 -5.71
C THR A 129 -13.53 1.14 -4.26
N ILE A 130 -12.39 0.89 -3.61
CA ILE A 130 -12.38 0.46 -2.19
C ILE A 130 -12.84 1.63 -1.33
N GLU A 131 -14.02 1.48 -0.70
CA GLU A 131 -14.55 2.44 0.25
C GLU A 131 -13.74 2.46 1.55
N ASP A 132 -13.67 3.64 2.18
CA ASP A 132 -12.94 3.84 3.44
C ASP A 132 -13.58 3.06 4.57
N ASN A 133 -12.79 2.20 5.20
CA ASN A 133 -13.16 1.37 6.35
C ASN A 133 -12.37 1.72 7.62
N THR A 134 -11.84 2.92 7.72
CA THR A 134 -11.06 3.37 8.89
C THR A 134 -11.79 3.14 10.21
N TYR A 135 -13.12 3.22 10.19
CA TYR A 135 -13.97 3.04 11.38
C TYR A 135 -14.72 1.69 11.39
N GLY A 136 -14.38 0.75 10.53
CA GLY A 136 -15.05 -0.56 10.46
C GLY A 136 -16.53 -0.50 10.04
N LYS A 137 -16.92 0.51 9.25
CA LYS A 137 -18.32 0.74 8.84
C LYS A 137 -18.64 0.27 7.43
N ARG A 138 -17.66 -0.19 6.67
CA ARG A 138 -17.88 -0.73 5.33
C ARG A 138 -18.74 -1.99 5.43
N THR A 139 -19.87 -1.99 4.73
CA THR A 139 -20.80 -3.13 4.67
C THR A 139 -20.57 -3.99 3.44
N GLU A 140 -19.91 -3.45 2.42
CA GLU A 140 -19.55 -4.17 1.21
C GLU A 140 -18.47 -5.20 1.52
N LYS A 141 -18.67 -6.43 1.04
CA LYS A 141 -17.64 -7.47 1.06
C LYS A 141 -16.83 -7.38 -0.22
N LEU A 142 -15.54 -7.25 -0.06
CA LEU A 142 -14.60 -7.21 -1.17
C LEU A 142 -14.01 -8.60 -1.44
N SER A 143 -13.26 -8.73 -2.53
CA SER A 143 -12.64 -9.99 -2.92
C SER A 143 -11.62 -10.47 -1.89
N VAL A 144 -11.59 -11.80 -1.72
CA VAL A 144 -10.58 -12.53 -0.95
C VAL A 144 -10.05 -13.64 -1.82
N VAL A 145 -8.75 -13.72 -1.98
CA VAL A 145 -8.12 -14.82 -2.73
C VAL A 145 -8.23 -16.11 -1.92
N SER A 146 -8.80 -17.15 -2.54
CA SER A 146 -9.00 -18.47 -1.91
C SER A 146 -7.91 -19.47 -2.29
N SER A 147 -7.33 -19.35 -3.48
CA SER A 147 -6.23 -20.20 -3.94
C SER A 147 -5.44 -19.51 -5.06
N VAL A 148 -4.15 -19.83 -5.16
CA VAL A 148 -3.26 -19.42 -6.25
C VAL A 148 -2.41 -20.60 -6.67
N ASN A 149 -2.39 -20.90 -7.97
CA ASN A 149 -1.55 -21.93 -8.55
C ASN A 149 -0.59 -21.30 -9.56
N VAL A 150 0.70 -21.64 -9.46
CA VAL A 150 1.71 -21.31 -10.46
C VAL A 150 1.85 -22.56 -11.36
N THR A 151 1.64 -22.38 -12.65
CA THR A 151 1.64 -23.48 -13.63
C THR A 151 2.98 -23.66 -14.32
N ASP A 152 3.77 -22.59 -14.39
CA ASP A 152 5.09 -22.61 -15.03
C ASP A 152 6.00 -21.51 -14.45
N VAL A 153 7.28 -21.84 -14.30
CA VAL A 153 8.33 -20.88 -13.92
C VAL A 153 9.44 -21.00 -14.96
N SER A 154 9.67 -19.95 -15.73
CA SER A 154 10.76 -19.91 -16.72
C SER A 154 11.78 -18.84 -16.37
N THR A 155 13.06 -19.17 -16.50
CA THR A 155 14.18 -18.24 -16.33
C THR A 155 14.70 -17.80 -17.69
N ASN A 156 14.68 -16.50 -17.96
CA ASN A 156 15.34 -15.92 -19.14
C ASN A 156 16.61 -15.20 -18.67
N THR A 157 17.73 -15.58 -19.24
CA THR A 157 19.00 -14.82 -19.13
C THR A 157 19.02 -13.75 -20.22
N PHE A 158 19.10 -12.49 -19.82
CA PHE A 158 19.29 -11.35 -20.71
C PHE A 158 20.77 -10.97 -20.77
#